data_5390f5e4f234818d4fc08a421d62a5b7
#
_entry.id   5390f5e4f234818d4fc08a421d62a5b7
#
_cell.length_a   1.000
_cell.length_b   1.000
_cell.length_c   1.000
_cell.angle_alpha   90.00
_cell.angle_beta   90.00
_cell.angle_gamma   90.00
#
_symmetry.space_group_name_H-M   'P 1'
#
loop_
_entity.id
_entity.type
_entity.pdbx_description
1 polymer ?
#
loop_
_entity_poly.entity_id
_entity_poly.type
_entity_poly.pdbx_seq_one_letter_code
_entity_poly.pdbx_strand_id
1 'polypeptide(L)'
;ILRLLSVRIGRSVKELKPKNFKSLGHLSLTSSASIDSSVKDGGRAAEVAVKFRNWASYVPDQDVSETCWFGVPYLLKAGRPRWQTMCRDSPVHSPHHVFAESAENMELDFENFKLEDPLYGLDAVTGYQLLQWSIEEGLANHCLQGLPYKNTGCPLRMGTIAPSIKASAIGEPGAKSRVVTVGEDWLTIFLQPFSHHLLGLAKLHPSVTAGLTRGWQLYEWVKRLRNAGPVTNQTTYFLSSDLTTATDFCSHEYSTEMIEGYMEGVGETSDYLLTSAKLLCSPRRYESDIEGFLDRLTSRGVLMGDPGAKLILTLHNLCAEWEAYFRSEFGLLGASDAEFLRRLKVSKGATTRKWRHFACSGDDHIGQGPVKYLRRITTNH
;
A
#
# COMPACT_ATOMS: atom_id res chain seq x y z
N ILE A 1 9.64 18.38 0.83
CA ILE A 1 10.75 17.69 0.16
C ILE A 1 10.29 16.30 -0.24
N LEU A 2 9.85 15.45 0.69
CA LEU A 2 9.44 14.06 0.45
C LEU A 2 8.41 13.92 -0.69
N ARG A 3 7.31 14.67 -0.62
CA ARG A 3 6.31 14.66 -1.71
C ARG A 3 6.91 14.97 -3.08
N LEU A 4 7.76 16.01 -3.18
CA LEU A 4 8.37 16.40 -4.43
C LEU A 4 9.34 15.34 -4.99
N LEU A 5 10.09 14.68 -4.11
CA LEU A 5 10.95 13.56 -4.49
C LEU A 5 10.11 12.38 -4.96
N SER A 6 9.06 12.02 -4.22
CA SER A 6 8.15 10.94 -4.59
C SER A 6 7.43 11.19 -5.92
N VAL A 7 6.99 12.41 -6.20
CA VAL A 7 6.45 12.79 -7.52
C VAL A 7 7.47 12.54 -8.63
N ARG A 8 8.74 12.87 -8.40
CA ARG A 8 9.80 12.64 -9.40
C ARG A 8 10.11 11.15 -9.59
N ILE A 9 10.14 10.38 -8.49
CA ILE A 9 10.27 8.92 -8.54
C ILE A 9 9.10 8.33 -9.34
N GLY A 10 7.87 8.73 -9.03
CA GLY A 10 6.69 8.31 -9.77
C GLY A 10 6.75 8.64 -11.28
N ARG A 11 7.18 9.84 -11.64
CA ARG A 11 7.36 10.22 -13.05
C ARG A 11 8.39 9.34 -13.77
N SER A 12 9.50 9.02 -13.10
CA SER A 12 10.51 8.11 -13.68
C SER A 12 9.95 6.71 -13.90
N VAL A 13 9.08 6.23 -13.01
CA VAL A 13 8.37 4.96 -13.16
C VAL A 13 7.36 5.03 -14.30
N LYS A 14 6.60 6.13 -14.40
CA LYS A 14 5.65 6.35 -15.51
C LYS A 14 6.31 6.28 -16.88
N GLU A 15 7.51 6.87 -17.03
CA GLU A 15 8.29 6.83 -18.27
C GLU A 15 8.71 5.38 -18.62
N LEU A 16 8.85 4.51 -17.63
CA LEU A 16 9.21 3.10 -17.82
C LEU A 16 8.02 2.18 -17.98
N LYS A 17 6.79 2.67 -17.72
CA LYS A 17 5.56 1.88 -17.78
C LYS A 17 5.31 1.40 -19.22
N PRO A 18 5.26 0.09 -19.48
CA PRO A 18 4.89 -0.44 -20.80
C PRO A 18 3.45 -0.05 -21.17
N LYS A 19 3.18 0.13 -22.47
CA LYS A 19 1.83 0.47 -22.95
C LYS A 19 0.77 -0.59 -22.61
N ASN A 20 1.20 -1.85 -22.46
CA ASN A 20 0.35 -2.99 -22.11
C ASN A 20 0.51 -3.40 -20.65
N PHE A 21 0.98 -2.52 -19.77
CA PHE A 21 1.09 -2.80 -18.34
C PHE A 21 -0.30 -3.06 -17.78
N LYS A 22 -0.48 -4.27 -17.26
CA LYS A 22 -1.67 -4.66 -16.50
C LYS A 22 -1.25 -4.91 -15.06
N SER A 23 -2.03 -4.43 -14.14
CA SER A 23 -1.86 -4.75 -12.74
C SER A 23 -2.21 -6.22 -12.49
N LEU A 24 -1.42 -6.88 -11.64
CA LEU A 24 -1.77 -8.20 -11.15
C LEU A 24 -2.88 -8.04 -10.11
N GLY A 25 -4.12 -8.13 -10.59
CA GLY A 25 -5.28 -8.15 -9.70
C GLY A 25 -5.49 -9.56 -9.14
N HIS A 26 -4.96 -9.83 -7.97
CA HIS A 26 -5.31 -11.05 -7.22
C HIS A 26 -5.49 -10.71 -5.76
N LEU A 27 -6.38 -11.44 -5.11
CA LEU A 27 -6.57 -11.42 -3.66
C LEU A 27 -6.03 -12.73 -3.11
N SER A 28 -5.29 -12.63 -2.02
CA SER A 28 -4.75 -13.78 -1.31
C SER A 28 -5.29 -13.77 0.12
N LEU A 29 -5.91 -14.85 0.52
CA LEU A 29 -6.39 -15.09 1.85
C LEU A 29 -5.61 -16.25 2.44
N THR A 30 -4.82 -15.95 3.45
CA THR A 30 -3.99 -16.94 4.12
C THR A 30 -4.66 -17.43 5.41
N SER A 31 -4.22 -18.58 5.89
CA SER A 31 -4.57 -19.08 7.23
C SER A 31 -3.81 -18.37 8.36
N SER A 32 -3.18 -17.23 8.10
CA SER A 32 -2.58 -16.39 9.14
C SER A 32 -3.66 -15.92 10.12
N ALA A 33 -3.28 -15.68 11.37
CA ALA A 33 -4.21 -15.21 12.40
C ALA A 33 -4.89 -13.90 11.97
N SER A 34 -6.15 -13.76 12.35
CA SER A 34 -6.96 -12.55 12.28
C SER A 34 -7.23 -12.02 13.69
N ILE A 35 -8.04 -10.96 13.81
CA ILE A 35 -8.40 -10.42 15.11
C ILE A 35 -9.18 -11.47 15.95
N ASP A 36 -10.11 -12.18 15.32
CA ASP A 36 -11.05 -13.09 15.98
C ASP A 36 -10.70 -14.58 15.82
N SER A 37 -9.79 -14.93 14.87
CA SER A 37 -9.48 -16.31 14.56
C SER A 37 -7.97 -16.62 14.62
N SER A 38 -7.63 -17.70 15.32
CA SER A 38 -6.25 -18.18 15.37
C SER A 38 -5.88 -19.00 14.13
N VAL A 39 -4.58 -19.23 13.92
CA VAL A 39 -4.09 -20.10 12.84
C VAL A 39 -4.69 -21.50 12.91
N LYS A 40 -4.93 -22.01 14.15
CA LYS A 40 -5.51 -23.34 14.38
C LYS A 40 -6.97 -23.44 13.96
N ASP A 41 -7.67 -22.33 14.03
CA ASP A 41 -9.09 -22.22 13.67
C ASP A 41 -9.29 -21.86 12.18
N GLY A 42 -8.20 -21.86 11.40
CA GLY A 42 -8.20 -21.54 9.98
C GLY A 42 -7.85 -20.08 9.65
N GLY A 43 -7.64 -19.26 10.68
CA GLY A 43 -7.19 -17.88 10.56
C GLY A 43 -8.12 -17.00 9.75
N ARG A 44 -7.54 -16.02 9.09
CA ARG A 44 -8.25 -15.03 8.27
C ARG A 44 -9.12 -15.65 7.19
N ALA A 45 -8.64 -16.69 6.51
CA ALA A 45 -9.41 -17.32 5.43
C ALA A 45 -10.73 -17.91 5.93
N ALA A 46 -10.72 -18.60 7.07
CA ALA A 46 -11.93 -19.16 7.67
C ALA A 46 -12.89 -18.07 8.18
N GLU A 47 -12.36 -17.05 8.84
CA GLU A 47 -13.15 -15.92 9.36
C GLU A 47 -13.85 -15.16 8.23
N VAL A 48 -13.10 -14.79 7.19
CA VAL A 48 -13.66 -14.11 6.01
C VAL A 48 -14.73 -14.98 5.34
N ALA A 49 -14.52 -16.29 5.24
CA ALA A 49 -15.51 -17.19 4.66
C ALA A 49 -16.84 -17.15 5.42
N VAL A 50 -16.80 -17.11 6.75
CA VAL A 50 -18.02 -17.00 7.58
C VAL A 50 -18.68 -15.63 7.41
N LYS A 51 -17.91 -14.55 7.52
CA LYS A 51 -18.41 -13.18 7.38
C LYS A 51 -19.00 -12.94 5.99
N PHE A 52 -18.33 -13.44 4.95
CA PHE A 52 -18.80 -13.32 3.55
C PHE A 52 -20.10 -14.11 3.32
N ARG A 53 -20.24 -15.34 3.85
CA ARG A 53 -21.49 -16.10 3.76
C ARG A 53 -22.64 -15.35 4.41
N ASN A 54 -22.43 -14.83 5.61
CA ASN A 54 -23.43 -14.03 6.32
C ASN A 54 -23.84 -12.79 5.51
N TRP A 55 -22.86 -12.09 4.96
CA TRP A 55 -23.10 -10.96 4.08
C TRP A 55 -23.87 -11.36 2.82
N ALA A 56 -23.48 -12.46 2.17
CA ALA A 56 -24.11 -12.94 0.94
C ALA A 56 -25.55 -13.47 1.18
N SER A 57 -25.84 -14.01 2.34
CA SER A 57 -27.16 -14.55 2.68
C SER A 57 -28.15 -13.52 3.24
N TYR A 58 -27.66 -12.32 3.56
CA TYR A 58 -28.51 -11.27 4.12
C TYR A 58 -29.51 -10.75 3.07
N VAL A 59 -30.80 -10.91 3.36
CA VAL A 59 -31.92 -10.39 2.59
C VAL A 59 -32.75 -9.52 3.52
N PRO A 60 -32.73 -8.18 3.39
CA PRO A 60 -33.59 -7.32 4.23
C PRO A 60 -35.06 -7.46 3.86
N ASP A 61 -35.91 -7.25 4.85
CA ASP A 61 -37.37 -7.31 4.74
C ASP A 61 -37.99 -6.11 4.00
N GLN A 62 -37.21 -5.06 3.73
CA GLN A 62 -37.70 -3.84 3.12
C GLN A 62 -36.99 -3.49 1.82
N ASP A 63 -37.75 -2.99 0.86
CA ASP A 63 -37.21 -2.44 -0.37
C ASP A 63 -36.49 -1.11 -0.06
N VAL A 64 -35.17 -1.09 -0.17
CA VAL A 64 -34.31 0.06 0.21
C VAL A 64 -34.07 0.96 -0.97
N SER A 65 -34.96 0.93 -1.99
CA SER A 65 -34.83 1.67 -3.26
C SER A 65 -34.72 3.19 -3.10
N GLU A 66 -35.15 3.72 -1.97
CA GLU A 66 -35.14 5.18 -1.73
C GLU A 66 -33.96 5.71 -0.92
N THR A 67 -33.14 4.85 -0.33
CA THR A 67 -32.04 5.28 0.53
C THR A 67 -30.73 4.65 0.10
N CYS A 68 -30.17 5.13 -1.01
CA CYS A 68 -28.80 4.79 -1.37
C CYS A 68 -27.81 5.45 -0.42
N TRP A 69 -27.65 4.86 0.76
CA TRP A 69 -26.66 5.29 1.72
C TRP A 69 -25.55 4.25 1.80
N PHE A 70 -24.34 4.69 1.68
CA PHE A 70 -23.20 3.89 2.09
C PHE A 70 -23.34 3.54 3.57
N GLY A 71 -23.11 2.27 3.94
CA GLY A 71 -23.25 1.78 5.30
C GLY A 71 -24.65 1.26 5.65
N VAL A 72 -25.63 1.35 4.75
CA VAL A 72 -26.89 0.64 4.93
C VAL A 72 -26.73 -0.79 4.45
N PRO A 73 -27.19 -1.79 5.23
CA PRO A 73 -27.14 -3.20 4.80
C PRO A 73 -28.00 -3.38 3.55
N TYR A 74 -27.42 -3.98 2.53
CA TYR A 74 -28.06 -4.16 1.25
C TYR A 74 -28.62 -5.55 1.08
N LEU A 75 -29.70 -5.57 0.32
CA LEU A 75 -30.42 -6.74 -0.08
C LEU A 75 -29.74 -7.53 -1.15
N LEU A 76 -29.60 -8.80 -0.93
CA LEU A 76 -29.49 -9.78 -1.98
C LEU A 76 -30.86 -10.29 -2.36
N LYS A 77 -31.36 -9.99 -3.55
CA LYS A 77 -32.38 -10.82 -4.17
C LYS A 77 -31.68 -12.01 -4.79
N ALA A 78 -32.08 -13.22 -4.36
CA ALA A 78 -31.74 -14.51 -4.94
C ALA A 78 -30.60 -14.50 -6.00
N GLY A 79 -29.35 -14.68 -5.55
CA GLY A 79 -28.20 -14.86 -6.43
C GLY A 79 -27.63 -13.60 -7.10
N ARG A 80 -28.12 -12.40 -6.77
CA ARG A 80 -27.52 -11.16 -7.26
C ARG A 80 -26.63 -10.53 -6.17
N PRO A 81 -25.45 -9.98 -6.53
CA PRO A 81 -24.64 -9.20 -5.60
C PRO A 81 -25.46 -8.06 -4.98
N ARG A 82 -25.30 -7.80 -3.68
CA ARG A 82 -26.05 -6.77 -2.93
C ARG A 82 -26.04 -5.42 -3.63
N TRP A 83 -24.91 -5.00 -4.17
CA TRP A 83 -24.78 -3.74 -4.87
C TRP A 83 -25.63 -3.62 -6.14
N GLN A 84 -26.01 -4.73 -6.81
CA GLN A 84 -26.88 -4.70 -7.98
C GLN A 84 -28.32 -4.35 -7.66
N THR A 85 -28.71 -4.54 -6.41
CA THR A 85 -30.06 -4.19 -5.95
C THR A 85 -30.15 -2.81 -5.32
N MET A 86 -29.01 -2.23 -4.96
CA MET A 86 -28.91 -0.97 -4.26
C MET A 86 -29.40 0.24 -5.01
N CYS A 87 -29.11 0.30 -6.26
CA CYS A 87 -29.29 1.49 -7.07
C CYS A 87 -30.04 1.18 -8.35
N ARG A 88 -31.18 0.51 -8.18
CA ARG A 88 -32.05 0.18 -9.29
C ARG A 88 -32.40 1.44 -10.10
N ASP A 89 -32.56 2.56 -9.41
CA ASP A 89 -32.95 3.84 -9.98
C ASP A 89 -31.83 4.90 -9.99
N SER A 90 -30.68 4.59 -9.38
CA SER A 90 -29.56 5.51 -9.28
C SER A 90 -28.22 4.76 -9.19
N PRO A 91 -27.73 4.16 -10.29
CA PRO A 91 -26.49 3.39 -10.32
C PRO A 91 -25.25 4.19 -9.87
N VAL A 92 -25.37 5.51 -9.89
CA VAL A 92 -24.32 6.46 -9.49
C VAL A 92 -23.91 6.35 -8.02
N HIS A 93 -24.70 5.70 -7.18
CA HIS A 93 -24.47 5.60 -5.75
C HIS A 93 -24.03 4.21 -5.27
N SER A 94 -23.79 3.26 -6.19
CA SER A 94 -23.37 1.94 -5.79
C SER A 94 -21.84 1.86 -5.61
N PRO A 95 -21.36 1.08 -4.63
CA PRO A 95 -19.92 0.79 -4.52
C PRO A 95 -19.34 0.23 -5.81
N HIS A 96 -20.14 -0.52 -6.57
CA HIS A 96 -19.76 -1.01 -7.89
C HIS A 96 -19.40 0.11 -8.87
N HIS A 97 -20.15 1.22 -8.87
CA HIS A 97 -19.87 2.34 -9.75
C HIS A 97 -18.52 2.99 -9.43
N VAL A 98 -18.24 3.17 -8.14
CA VAL A 98 -16.93 3.66 -7.69
C VAL A 98 -15.80 2.75 -8.14
N PHE A 99 -16.03 1.43 -8.14
CA PHE A 99 -15.04 0.47 -8.61
C PHE A 99 -14.88 0.43 -10.11
N ALA A 100 -15.97 0.49 -10.87
CA ALA A 100 -15.91 0.52 -12.32
C ALA A 100 -15.10 1.73 -12.81
N GLU A 101 -15.38 2.90 -12.24
CA GLU A 101 -14.63 4.11 -12.55
C GLU A 101 -13.16 4.03 -12.10
N SER A 102 -12.93 3.49 -10.90
CA SER A 102 -11.57 3.26 -10.40
C SER A 102 -10.83 2.18 -11.20
N ALA A 103 -11.55 1.15 -11.70
CA ALA A 103 -10.97 0.10 -12.51
C ALA A 103 -10.45 0.62 -13.85
N GLU A 104 -11.23 1.46 -14.53
CA GLU A 104 -10.81 2.09 -15.77
C GLU A 104 -9.54 2.94 -15.55
N ASN A 105 -9.53 3.73 -14.47
CA ASN A 105 -8.40 4.58 -14.13
C ASN A 105 -7.15 3.80 -13.68
N MET A 106 -7.33 2.63 -13.08
CA MET A 106 -6.23 1.81 -12.56
C MET A 106 -5.74 0.74 -13.55
N GLU A 107 -6.40 0.55 -14.70
CA GLU A 107 -6.14 -0.56 -15.59
C GLU A 107 -6.21 -1.93 -14.87
N LEU A 108 -7.05 -2.03 -13.84
CA LEU A 108 -7.29 -3.26 -13.09
C LEU A 108 -8.35 -4.10 -13.78
N ASP A 109 -8.05 -5.37 -13.97
CA ASP A 109 -9.00 -6.34 -14.49
C ASP A 109 -9.75 -7.00 -13.33
N PHE A 110 -10.81 -6.38 -12.85
CA PHE A 110 -11.60 -6.88 -11.73
C PHE A 110 -12.39 -8.15 -12.05
N GLU A 111 -12.72 -8.40 -13.30
CA GLU A 111 -13.43 -9.61 -13.70
C GLU A 111 -12.56 -10.87 -13.54
N ASN A 112 -11.25 -10.70 -13.68
CA ASN A 112 -10.26 -11.75 -13.54
C ASN A 112 -9.52 -11.74 -12.20
N PHE A 113 -10.04 -11.07 -11.18
CA PHE A 113 -9.50 -11.17 -9.84
C PHE A 113 -9.56 -12.63 -9.36
N LYS A 114 -8.40 -13.27 -9.28
CA LYS A 114 -8.28 -14.64 -8.80
C LYS A 114 -8.04 -14.66 -7.30
N LEU A 115 -8.72 -15.59 -6.63
CA LEU A 115 -8.31 -16.04 -5.31
C LEU A 115 -7.15 -17.01 -5.52
N GLU A 116 -6.04 -16.80 -4.81
CA GLU A 116 -4.91 -17.75 -4.83
C GLU A 116 -5.29 -19.08 -4.19
N ASP A 117 -6.13 -19.04 -3.15
CA ASP A 117 -6.65 -20.21 -2.47
C ASP A 117 -8.18 -20.20 -2.44
N PRO A 118 -8.86 -21.33 -2.68
CA PRO A 118 -10.30 -21.40 -2.51
C PRO A 118 -10.68 -21.09 -1.07
N LEU A 119 -11.57 -20.13 -0.90
CA LEU A 119 -12.19 -19.89 0.40
C LEU A 119 -13.00 -21.12 0.82
N TYR A 120 -12.77 -21.62 2.01
CA TYR A 120 -13.47 -22.75 2.64
C TYR A 120 -14.91 -22.93 2.17
N GLY A 121 -15.14 -23.73 1.12
CA GLY A 121 -16.46 -24.00 0.53
C GLY A 121 -17.11 -22.83 -0.22
N LEU A 122 -16.35 -21.84 -0.66
CA LEU A 122 -16.82 -20.71 -1.46
C LEU A 122 -16.16 -20.73 -2.86
N ASP A 123 -16.23 -21.86 -3.54
CA ASP A 123 -15.54 -22.10 -4.82
C ASP A 123 -15.98 -21.17 -5.96
N ALA A 124 -17.13 -20.52 -5.83
CA ALA A 124 -17.70 -19.60 -6.82
C ALA A 124 -17.48 -18.11 -6.48
N VAL A 125 -16.75 -17.78 -5.42
CA VAL A 125 -16.54 -16.39 -5.03
C VAL A 125 -15.42 -15.78 -5.86
N THR A 126 -15.71 -14.66 -6.50
CA THR A 126 -14.70 -13.88 -7.23
C THR A 126 -13.97 -12.92 -6.29
N GLY A 127 -12.72 -12.58 -6.62
CA GLY A 127 -11.99 -11.55 -5.89
C GLY A 127 -12.71 -10.20 -5.85
N TYR A 128 -13.45 -9.89 -6.90
CA TYR A 128 -14.29 -8.71 -6.98
C TYR A 128 -15.40 -8.68 -5.91
N GLN A 129 -16.10 -9.78 -5.70
CA GLN A 129 -17.14 -9.89 -4.67
C GLN A 129 -16.56 -9.72 -3.26
N LEU A 130 -15.36 -10.26 -3.01
CA LEU A 130 -14.67 -10.06 -1.76
C LEU A 130 -14.26 -8.59 -1.54
N LEU A 131 -13.77 -7.95 -2.58
CA LEU A 131 -13.43 -6.54 -2.49
C LEU A 131 -14.66 -5.68 -2.20
N GLN A 132 -15.82 -6.01 -2.80
CA GLN A 132 -17.08 -5.35 -2.48
C GLN A 132 -17.51 -5.57 -1.04
N TRP A 133 -17.48 -6.82 -0.58
CA TRP A 133 -17.73 -7.12 0.82
C TRP A 133 -16.82 -6.26 1.73
N SER A 134 -15.54 -6.17 1.42
CA SER A 134 -14.59 -5.41 2.23
C SER A 134 -14.93 -3.92 2.33
N ILE A 135 -15.47 -3.35 1.26
CA ILE A 135 -15.90 -1.94 1.27
C ILE A 135 -17.15 -1.77 2.12
N GLU A 136 -18.13 -2.65 1.96
CA GLU A 136 -19.36 -2.58 2.75
C GLU A 136 -19.08 -2.76 4.23
N GLU A 137 -18.15 -3.66 4.60
CA GLU A 137 -17.69 -3.78 5.99
C GLU A 137 -17.03 -2.49 6.49
N GLY A 138 -16.13 -1.92 5.71
CA GLY A 138 -15.50 -0.65 6.07
C GLY A 138 -16.47 0.52 6.19
N LEU A 139 -17.55 0.53 5.40
CA LEU A 139 -18.64 1.50 5.50
C LEU A 139 -19.52 1.24 6.73
N ALA A 140 -19.86 0.00 7.00
CA ALA A 140 -20.67 -0.39 8.17
C ALA A 140 -19.95 -0.06 9.49
N ASN A 141 -18.65 -0.23 9.52
CA ASN A 141 -17.80 0.08 10.68
C ASN A 141 -17.41 1.57 10.76
N HIS A 142 -17.92 2.41 9.86
CA HIS A 142 -17.56 3.83 9.77
C HIS A 142 -16.05 4.12 9.58
N CYS A 143 -15.27 3.12 9.19
CA CYS A 143 -13.87 3.29 8.79
C CYS A 143 -13.73 3.85 7.38
N LEU A 144 -14.74 3.61 6.55
CA LEU A 144 -14.93 4.21 5.23
C LEU A 144 -16.18 5.09 5.23
N GLN A 145 -16.21 6.04 4.33
CA GLN A 145 -17.34 6.92 4.08
C GLN A 145 -17.50 7.16 2.58
N GLY A 146 -18.71 7.02 2.08
CA GLY A 146 -19.12 7.47 0.76
C GLY A 146 -19.85 8.81 0.87
N LEU A 147 -19.58 9.71 -0.03
CA LEU A 147 -20.31 10.97 -0.13
C LEU A 147 -21.17 10.98 -1.40
N PRO A 148 -22.47 11.32 -1.30
CA PRO A 148 -23.30 11.49 -2.47
C PRO A 148 -22.76 12.66 -3.31
N TYR A 149 -22.41 12.38 -4.54
CA TYR A 149 -21.98 13.38 -5.50
C TYR A 149 -23.14 13.71 -6.44
N LYS A 150 -23.42 14.97 -6.63
CA LYS A 150 -24.61 15.38 -7.40
C LYS A 150 -24.60 14.94 -8.85
N ASN A 151 -23.46 14.61 -9.46
CA ASN A 151 -23.38 14.30 -10.89
C ASN A 151 -22.33 13.26 -11.32
N THR A 152 -21.49 12.69 -10.45
CA THR A 152 -20.33 11.89 -10.89
C THR A 152 -19.98 10.69 -10.02
N GLY A 153 -20.90 10.18 -9.23
CA GLY A 153 -20.62 9.04 -8.34
C GLY A 153 -20.40 9.45 -6.88
N CYS A 154 -20.19 8.46 -6.03
CA CYS A 154 -19.92 8.65 -4.61
C CYS A 154 -18.44 8.41 -4.34
N PRO A 155 -17.65 9.47 -4.14
CA PRO A 155 -16.24 9.28 -3.84
C PRO A 155 -16.08 8.53 -2.51
N LEU A 156 -15.29 7.48 -2.55
CA LEU A 156 -14.91 6.75 -1.37
C LEU A 156 -13.88 7.56 -0.58
N ARG A 157 -14.07 7.67 0.73
CA ARG A 157 -13.17 8.42 1.62
C ARG A 157 -12.93 7.67 2.92
N MET A 158 -11.89 8.06 3.62
CA MET A 158 -11.68 7.66 5.01
C MET A 158 -12.85 8.09 5.87
N GLY A 159 -13.33 7.18 6.72
CA GLY A 159 -14.38 7.45 7.69
C GLY A 159 -13.88 8.15 8.95
N THR A 160 -14.72 8.14 9.97
CA THR A 160 -14.46 8.82 11.24
C THR A 160 -13.85 7.91 12.30
N ILE A 161 -13.93 6.58 12.10
CA ILE A 161 -13.43 5.57 13.03
C ILE A 161 -12.13 4.98 12.48
N ALA A 162 -11.12 4.89 13.34
CA ALA A 162 -9.86 4.24 13.00
C ALA A 162 -10.04 2.71 13.00
N PRO A 163 -9.50 1.99 12.00
CA PRO A 163 -9.54 0.53 11.99
C PRO A 163 -8.82 -0.07 13.20
N SER A 164 -9.31 -1.20 13.66
CA SER A 164 -8.79 -1.89 14.83
C SER A 164 -7.57 -2.75 14.52
N ILE A 165 -6.72 -2.92 15.53
CA ILE A 165 -5.60 -3.87 15.53
C ILE A 165 -5.51 -4.61 16.86
N LYS A 166 -5.01 -5.84 16.78
CA LYS A 166 -4.62 -6.65 17.94
C LYS A 166 -3.13 -6.90 17.89
N ALA A 167 -2.44 -6.67 19.01
CA ALA A 167 -1.03 -7.02 19.13
C ALA A 167 -0.90 -8.44 19.70
N SER A 168 -0.02 -9.23 19.12
CA SER A 168 0.27 -10.60 19.57
C SER A 168 1.77 -10.83 19.64
N ALA A 169 2.23 -11.48 20.68
CA ALA A 169 3.63 -11.86 20.83
C ALA A 169 3.85 -13.25 20.25
N ILE A 170 4.76 -13.37 19.29
CA ILE A 170 5.17 -14.64 18.70
C ILE A 170 6.57 -14.98 19.21
N GLY A 171 6.72 -16.14 19.83
CA GLY A 171 8.02 -16.64 20.27
C GLY A 171 8.89 -17.04 19.07
N GLU A 172 10.12 -16.60 19.05
CA GLU A 172 11.14 -17.00 18.08
C GLU A 172 12.22 -17.86 18.75
N PRO A 173 12.93 -18.72 17.99
CA PRO A 173 14.07 -19.44 18.52
C PRO A 173 15.11 -18.49 19.14
N GLY A 174 15.73 -18.90 20.26
CA GLY A 174 16.74 -18.10 20.95
C GLY A 174 16.18 -17.15 22.00
N ALA A 175 15.03 -17.50 22.61
CA ALA A 175 14.40 -16.74 23.69
C ALA A 175 14.03 -15.29 23.29
N LYS A 176 13.76 -15.05 22.04
CA LYS A 176 13.25 -13.78 21.51
C LYS A 176 11.73 -13.86 21.31
N SER A 177 11.06 -12.76 21.47
CA SER A 177 9.68 -12.60 21.04
C SER A 177 9.56 -11.44 20.07
N ARG A 178 8.77 -11.64 19.02
CA ARG A 178 8.40 -10.58 18.10
C ARG A 178 6.96 -10.20 18.35
N VAL A 179 6.71 -8.92 18.55
CA VAL A 179 5.34 -8.41 18.59
C VAL A 179 4.89 -8.20 17.16
N VAL A 180 3.81 -8.88 16.79
CA VAL A 180 3.15 -8.71 15.50
C VAL A 180 1.78 -8.08 15.70
N THR A 181 1.37 -7.29 14.74
CA THR A 181 0.04 -6.69 14.74
C THR A 181 -0.83 -7.36 13.70
N VAL A 182 -2.06 -7.62 14.07
CA VAL A 182 -3.09 -8.21 13.21
C VAL A 182 -4.20 -7.17 13.05
N GLY A 183 -4.48 -6.80 11.82
CA GLY A 183 -5.54 -5.86 11.47
C GLY A 183 -6.84 -6.57 11.08
N GLU A 184 -7.89 -5.77 10.93
CA GLU A 184 -9.21 -6.23 10.48
C GLU A 184 -9.14 -6.86 9.08
N ASP A 185 -9.94 -7.89 8.85
CA ASP A 185 -9.90 -8.67 7.62
C ASP A 185 -10.32 -7.87 6.40
N TRP A 186 -11.38 -7.09 6.54
CA TRP A 186 -11.88 -6.24 5.46
C TRP A 186 -10.81 -5.26 4.99
N LEU A 187 -10.03 -4.69 5.90
CA LEU A 187 -8.97 -3.74 5.57
C LEU A 187 -7.84 -4.40 4.79
N THR A 188 -7.47 -5.63 5.20
CA THR A 188 -6.46 -6.41 4.47
C THR A 188 -6.89 -6.67 3.03
N ILE A 189 -8.15 -7.08 2.83
CA ILE A 189 -8.72 -7.32 1.49
C ILE A 189 -8.81 -6.02 0.70
N PHE A 190 -9.27 -4.94 1.34
CA PHE A 190 -9.36 -3.63 0.72
C PHE A 190 -8.02 -3.08 0.23
N LEU A 191 -6.94 -3.29 0.99
CA LEU A 191 -5.61 -2.76 0.66
C LEU A 191 -4.82 -3.63 -0.33
N GLN A 192 -5.19 -4.90 -0.56
CA GLN A 192 -4.41 -5.78 -1.45
C GLN A 192 -4.33 -5.29 -2.89
N PRO A 193 -5.43 -4.94 -3.58
CA PRO A 193 -5.34 -4.47 -4.97
C PRO A 193 -4.52 -3.19 -5.10
N PHE A 194 -4.70 -2.26 -4.17
CA PHE A 194 -3.90 -1.05 -4.06
C PHE A 194 -2.40 -1.37 -3.95
N SER A 195 -2.05 -2.26 -3.01
CA SER A 195 -0.67 -2.68 -2.79
C SER A 195 -0.07 -3.35 -4.02
N HIS A 196 -0.78 -4.31 -4.62
CA HIS A 196 -0.30 -5.05 -5.78
C HIS A 196 -0.09 -4.14 -6.99
N HIS A 197 -1.02 -3.21 -7.22
CA HIS A 197 -0.93 -2.25 -8.31
C HIS A 197 0.29 -1.33 -8.15
N LEU A 198 0.39 -0.62 -7.05
CA LEU A 198 1.47 0.35 -6.84
C LEU A 198 2.84 -0.31 -6.67
N LEU A 199 2.91 -1.49 -6.04
CA LEU A 199 4.14 -2.26 -5.94
C LEU A 199 4.56 -2.81 -7.32
N GLY A 200 3.59 -3.22 -8.14
CA GLY A 200 3.81 -3.59 -9.53
C GLY A 200 4.47 -2.47 -10.33
N LEU A 201 3.97 -1.24 -10.19
CA LEU A 201 4.58 -0.05 -10.78
C LEU A 201 5.97 0.23 -10.19
N ALA A 202 6.14 0.16 -8.88
CA ALA A 202 7.43 0.39 -8.23
C ALA A 202 8.52 -0.58 -8.72
N LYS A 203 8.15 -1.84 -9.04
CA LYS A 203 9.07 -2.83 -9.62
C LYS A 203 9.67 -2.41 -10.95
N LEU A 204 9.09 -1.47 -11.67
CA LEU A 204 9.67 -0.91 -12.90
C LEU A 204 10.87 -0.01 -12.62
N HIS A 205 10.97 0.56 -11.40
CA HIS A 205 12.10 1.40 -11.04
C HIS A 205 13.39 0.59 -10.93
N PRO A 206 14.49 0.99 -11.60
CA PRO A 206 15.73 0.21 -11.63
C PRO A 206 16.31 -0.16 -10.26
N SER A 207 16.17 0.71 -9.27
CA SER A 207 16.64 0.44 -7.89
C SER A 207 15.75 -0.54 -7.12
N VAL A 208 14.55 -0.82 -7.59
CA VAL A 208 13.56 -1.66 -6.91
C VAL A 208 13.44 -3.03 -7.56
N THR A 209 13.62 -3.10 -8.88
CA THR A 209 13.45 -4.33 -9.67
C THR A 209 14.21 -5.52 -9.06
N ALA A 210 15.48 -5.34 -8.74
CA ALA A 210 16.31 -6.43 -8.21
C ALA A 210 15.84 -6.90 -6.82
N GLY A 211 15.37 -5.98 -5.98
CA GLY A 211 14.95 -6.29 -4.61
C GLY A 211 13.56 -6.91 -4.50
N LEU A 212 12.64 -6.58 -5.42
CA LEU A 212 11.26 -7.05 -5.38
C LEU A 212 10.97 -8.23 -6.33
N THR A 213 11.92 -8.61 -7.19
CA THR A 213 11.83 -9.84 -7.98
C THR A 213 12.37 -11.02 -7.20
N ARG A 214 11.73 -12.18 -7.32
CA ARG A 214 12.14 -13.39 -6.59
C ARG A 214 13.51 -13.90 -7.06
N GLY A 215 14.42 -14.14 -6.13
CA GLY A 215 15.72 -14.79 -6.35
C GLY A 215 16.78 -13.88 -7.01
N TRP A 216 18.05 -14.25 -6.85
CA TRP A 216 19.19 -13.64 -7.56
C TRP A 216 19.38 -12.12 -7.40
N GLN A 217 18.84 -11.50 -6.36
CA GLN A 217 18.90 -10.04 -6.11
C GLN A 217 20.35 -9.52 -6.18
N LEU A 218 21.26 -10.19 -5.50
CA LEU A 218 22.68 -9.86 -5.50
C LEU A 218 23.29 -10.02 -6.90
N TYR A 219 22.94 -11.08 -7.61
CA TYR A 219 23.42 -11.32 -8.96
C TYR A 219 23.01 -10.21 -9.92
N GLU A 220 21.75 -9.79 -9.93
CA GLU A 220 21.25 -8.70 -10.77
C GLU A 220 21.94 -7.37 -10.41
N TRP A 221 22.20 -7.14 -9.13
CA TRP A 221 22.91 -5.96 -8.69
C TRP A 221 24.38 -5.98 -9.17
N VAL A 222 25.09 -7.08 -9.01
CA VAL A 222 26.46 -7.29 -9.50
C VAL A 222 26.54 -7.16 -11.03
N LYS A 223 25.56 -7.70 -11.74
CA LYS A 223 25.45 -7.57 -13.21
C LYS A 223 25.34 -6.11 -13.64
N ARG A 224 24.56 -5.30 -12.91
CA ARG A 224 24.49 -3.84 -13.18
C ARG A 224 25.82 -3.14 -12.95
N LEU A 225 26.52 -3.47 -11.86
CA LEU A 225 27.86 -2.91 -11.61
C LEU A 225 28.83 -3.23 -12.73
N ARG A 226 28.83 -4.47 -13.19
CA ARG A 226 29.67 -4.90 -14.32
C ARG A 226 29.36 -4.15 -15.60
N ASN A 227 28.08 -3.98 -15.92
CA ASN A 227 27.64 -3.29 -17.13
C ASN A 227 27.94 -1.78 -17.09
N ALA A 228 27.97 -1.17 -15.92
CA ALA A 228 28.32 0.25 -15.77
C ALA A 228 29.82 0.51 -16.01
N GLY A 229 30.64 -0.50 -15.90
CA GLY A 229 32.09 -0.39 -16.05
C GLY A 229 32.79 0.30 -14.86
N PRO A 230 34.10 0.42 -14.89
CA PRO A 230 34.90 0.99 -13.81
C PRO A 230 34.63 2.49 -13.64
N VAL A 231 34.62 2.93 -12.39
CA VAL A 231 34.65 4.36 -12.02
C VAL A 231 36.09 4.78 -11.86
N THR A 232 36.63 5.48 -12.84
CA THR A 232 38.06 5.79 -12.92
C THR A 232 38.49 7.02 -12.12
N ASN A 233 37.59 7.98 -11.88
CA ASN A 233 37.95 9.29 -11.36
C ASN A 233 37.49 9.57 -9.94
N GLN A 234 36.96 8.58 -9.24
CA GLN A 234 36.40 8.75 -7.88
C GLN A 234 36.44 7.46 -7.08
N THR A 235 36.93 7.53 -5.85
CA THR A 235 36.84 6.41 -4.91
C THR A 235 35.39 6.18 -4.52
N THR A 236 34.91 4.96 -4.68
CA THR A 236 33.55 4.53 -4.30
C THR A 236 33.63 3.48 -3.22
N TYR A 237 32.59 3.47 -2.39
CA TYR A 237 32.41 2.56 -1.26
C TYR A 237 31.08 1.84 -1.43
N PHE A 238 30.88 0.77 -0.65
CA PHE A 238 29.64 0.05 -0.56
C PHE A 238 28.95 0.38 0.76
N LEU A 239 27.65 0.51 0.71
CA LEU A 239 26.74 0.58 1.83
C LEU A 239 25.81 -0.63 1.75
N SER A 240 25.70 -1.38 2.82
CA SER A 240 24.65 -2.38 3.04
C SER A 240 24.04 -2.06 4.39
N SER A 241 22.75 -1.85 4.45
CA SER A 241 22.06 -1.47 5.68
C SER A 241 20.69 -2.10 5.72
N ASP A 242 20.27 -2.42 6.91
CA ASP A 242 18.95 -2.87 7.30
C ASP A 242 18.40 -1.86 8.33
N LEU A 243 17.15 -1.48 8.21
CA LEU A 243 16.53 -0.51 9.12
C LEU A 243 15.93 -1.25 10.32
N THR A 244 16.47 -1.01 11.49
CA THR A 244 15.91 -1.56 12.72
C THR A 244 14.54 -0.96 12.99
N THR A 245 13.52 -1.80 13.21
CA THR A 245 12.14 -1.39 13.50
C THR A 245 11.56 -0.39 12.50
N ALA A 246 11.91 -0.57 11.22
CA ALA A 246 11.63 0.38 10.14
C ALA A 246 10.16 0.81 10.06
N THR A 247 9.23 -0.14 10.25
CA THR A 247 7.79 0.13 10.21
C THR A 247 7.27 0.93 11.39
N ASP A 248 7.86 0.76 12.58
CA ASP A 248 7.34 1.30 13.84
C ASP A 248 7.53 2.83 13.94
N PHE A 249 8.55 3.34 13.26
CA PHE A 249 8.90 4.75 13.30
C PHE A 249 8.39 5.56 12.10
N CYS A 250 7.75 4.94 11.13
CA CYS A 250 7.16 5.65 10.01
C CYS A 250 6.14 6.69 10.51
N SER A 251 6.35 7.96 10.21
CA SER A 251 5.34 9.00 10.44
C SER A 251 4.16 8.79 9.51
N HIS A 252 2.93 8.80 10.04
CA HIS A 252 1.71 8.73 9.24
C HIS A 252 1.66 9.83 8.18
N GLU A 253 1.95 11.07 8.58
CA GLU A 253 1.95 12.23 7.70
C GLU A 253 2.99 12.10 6.59
N TYR A 254 4.24 11.79 6.94
CA TYR A 254 5.31 11.67 5.93
C TYR A 254 5.08 10.51 4.97
N SER A 255 4.57 9.39 5.48
CA SER A 255 4.23 8.24 4.64
C SER A 255 3.08 8.55 3.69
N THR A 256 2.06 9.28 4.16
CA THR A 256 0.95 9.75 3.32
C THR A 256 1.45 10.68 2.21
N GLU A 257 2.24 11.69 2.56
CA GLU A 257 2.82 12.62 1.59
C GLU A 257 3.70 11.92 0.54
N MET A 258 4.45 10.91 0.95
CA MET A 258 5.27 10.15 0.01
C MET A 258 4.43 9.31 -0.96
N ILE A 259 3.45 8.58 -0.46
CA ILE A 259 2.66 7.68 -1.31
C ILE A 259 1.74 8.47 -2.23
N GLU A 260 1.12 9.55 -1.75
CA GLU A 260 0.33 10.45 -2.59
C GLU A 260 1.19 11.13 -3.66
N GLY A 261 2.40 11.58 -3.29
CA GLY A 261 3.34 12.13 -4.27
C GLY A 261 3.77 11.10 -5.32
N TYR A 262 3.99 9.85 -4.91
CA TYR A 262 4.31 8.77 -5.84
C TYR A 262 3.15 8.52 -6.81
N MET A 263 1.93 8.41 -6.30
CA MET A 263 0.71 8.24 -7.08
C MET A 263 0.49 9.38 -8.06
N GLU A 264 0.65 10.63 -7.62
CA GLU A 264 0.63 11.81 -8.49
C GLU A 264 1.66 11.69 -9.63
N GLY A 265 2.86 11.24 -9.30
CA GLY A 265 3.94 11.07 -10.27
C GLY A 265 3.66 10.01 -11.33
N VAL A 266 3.12 8.86 -10.95
CA VAL A 266 2.75 7.79 -11.88
C VAL A 266 1.45 8.10 -12.64
N GLY A 267 0.64 9.04 -12.14
CA GLY A 267 -0.62 9.45 -12.75
C GLY A 267 -1.84 8.66 -12.26
N GLU A 268 -1.75 8.08 -11.05
CA GLU A 268 -2.81 7.30 -10.41
C GLU A 268 -3.51 8.16 -9.35
N THR A 269 -4.74 8.57 -9.58
CA THR A 269 -5.45 9.54 -8.73
C THR A 269 -6.88 9.15 -8.41
N SER A 270 -7.24 7.87 -8.52
CA SER A 270 -8.60 7.42 -8.19
C SER A 270 -8.91 7.56 -6.70
N ASP A 271 -10.16 7.80 -6.36
CA ASP A 271 -10.62 7.94 -4.96
C ASP A 271 -10.32 6.68 -4.14
N TYR A 272 -10.44 5.50 -4.75
CA TYR A 272 -10.06 4.24 -4.12
C TYR A 272 -8.58 4.21 -3.72
N LEU A 273 -7.67 4.57 -4.63
CA LEU A 273 -6.24 4.56 -4.35
C LEU A 273 -5.85 5.60 -3.30
N LEU A 274 -6.42 6.81 -3.39
CA LEU A 274 -6.19 7.88 -2.41
C LEU A 274 -6.70 7.49 -1.02
N THR A 275 -7.88 6.86 -0.94
CA THR A 275 -8.44 6.38 0.32
C THR A 275 -7.61 5.24 0.90
N SER A 276 -7.15 4.30 0.06
CA SER A 276 -6.26 3.22 0.47
C SER A 276 -4.92 3.74 1.02
N ALA A 277 -4.33 4.74 0.37
CA ALA A 277 -3.10 5.38 0.84
C ALA A 277 -3.29 6.01 2.23
N LYS A 278 -4.38 6.74 2.44
CA LYS A 278 -4.71 7.36 3.71
C LYS A 278 -4.99 6.33 4.80
N LEU A 279 -5.76 5.28 4.50
CA LEU A 279 -6.02 4.21 5.45
C LEU A 279 -4.73 3.47 5.84
N LEU A 280 -3.86 3.14 4.88
CA LEU A 280 -2.60 2.48 5.17
C LEU A 280 -1.71 3.29 6.13
N CYS A 281 -1.70 4.60 5.97
CA CYS A 281 -0.90 5.53 6.76
C CYS A 281 -1.69 6.23 7.87
N SER A 282 -2.80 5.67 8.34
CA SER A 282 -3.64 6.26 9.39
C SER A 282 -3.41 5.63 10.75
N PRO A 283 -3.80 6.31 11.83
CA PRO A 283 -3.87 5.70 13.14
C PRO A 283 -4.70 4.42 13.16
N ARG A 284 -4.32 3.49 14.04
CA ARG A 284 -5.05 2.26 14.34
C ARG A 284 -5.48 2.26 15.80
N ARG A 285 -6.65 1.71 16.06
CA ARG A 285 -7.19 1.55 17.41
C ARG A 285 -6.79 0.19 17.98
N TYR A 286 -6.17 0.19 19.16
CA TYR A 286 -5.82 -1.06 19.83
C TYR A 286 -7.06 -1.73 20.44
N GLU A 287 -7.26 -2.99 20.07
CA GLU A 287 -8.12 -3.91 20.81
C GLU A 287 -7.23 -4.73 21.74
N SER A 288 -7.34 -4.46 23.03
CA SER A 288 -6.50 -5.12 24.02
C SER A 288 -7.25 -5.31 25.32
N ASP A 289 -7.16 -6.52 25.88
CA ASP A 289 -7.63 -6.83 27.23
C ASP A 289 -6.68 -6.31 28.31
N ILE A 290 -5.55 -5.72 27.92
CA ILE A 290 -4.57 -5.16 28.84
C ILE A 290 -5.04 -3.79 29.28
N GLU A 291 -5.23 -3.62 30.61
CA GLU A 291 -5.61 -2.36 31.22
C GLU A 291 -4.67 -1.21 30.76
N GLY A 292 -5.27 -0.11 30.35
CA GLY A 292 -4.56 1.08 29.85
C GLY A 292 -4.15 1.05 28.37
N PHE A 293 -4.39 -0.03 27.62
CA PHE A 293 -4.17 -0.11 26.18
C PHE A 293 -5.45 -0.14 25.34
N LEU A 294 -6.59 -0.43 25.98
CA LEU A 294 -7.89 -0.44 25.30
C LEU A 294 -8.17 0.95 24.66
N ASP A 295 -8.63 0.92 23.43
CA ASP A 295 -9.05 2.09 22.63
C ASP A 295 -7.96 3.15 22.37
N ARG A 296 -6.70 2.87 22.67
CA ARG A 296 -5.62 3.78 22.30
C ARG A 296 -5.35 3.76 20.79
N LEU A 297 -5.07 4.94 20.27
CA LEU A 297 -4.67 5.11 18.88
C LEU A 297 -3.15 5.04 18.73
N THR A 298 -2.67 4.41 17.65
CA THR A 298 -1.26 4.53 17.27
C THR A 298 -0.98 5.96 16.82
N SER A 299 0.16 6.52 17.22
CA SER A 299 0.59 7.86 16.81
C SER A 299 1.51 7.85 15.59
N ARG A 300 2.02 6.69 15.22
CA ARG A 300 2.95 6.45 14.12
C ARG A 300 2.99 4.96 13.79
N GLY A 301 3.71 4.62 12.75
CA GLY A 301 3.94 3.25 12.29
C GLY A 301 3.05 2.90 11.10
N VAL A 302 3.60 2.08 10.21
CA VAL A 302 2.86 1.39 9.16
C VAL A 302 2.97 -0.09 9.47
N LEU A 303 1.83 -0.76 9.71
CA LEU A 303 1.85 -2.11 10.24
C LEU A 303 2.43 -3.11 9.25
N MET A 304 3.38 -3.93 9.69
CA MET A 304 4.09 -4.90 8.84
C MET A 304 3.14 -5.94 8.21
N GLY A 305 2.00 -6.21 8.86
CA GLY A 305 0.97 -7.13 8.36
C GLY A 305 0.04 -6.51 7.30
N ASP A 306 0.03 -5.19 7.14
CA ASP A 306 -0.85 -4.53 6.19
C ASP A 306 -0.29 -4.61 4.76
N PRO A 307 -1.13 -4.94 3.76
CA PRO A 307 -0.73 -4.82 2.37
C PRO A 307 -0.31 -3.38 2.05
N GLY A 308 0.87 -3.21 1.45
CA GLY A 308 1.42 -1.89 1.13
C GLY A 308 2.51 -1.40 2.08
N ALA A 309 2.70 -1.97 3.27
CA ALA A 309 3.79 -1.59 4.17
C ALA A 309 5.16 -1.67 3.47
N LYS A 310 5.39 -2.72 2.71
CA LYS A 310 6.64 -2.88 1.92
C LYS A 310 6.83 -1.79 0.87
N LEU A 311 5.74 -1.30 0.27
CA LEU A 311 5.80 -0.16 -0.66
C LEU A 311 6.25 1.11 0.07
N ILE A 312 5.67 1.40 1.24
CA ILE A 312 6.05 2.57 2.04
C ILE A 312 7.54 2.54 2.36
N LEU A 313 8.06 1.45 2.89
CA LEU A 313 9.49 1.30 3.21
C LEU A 313 10.38 1.45 1.97
N THR A 314 9.96 0.87 0.84
CA THR A 314 10.67 1.03 -0.44
C THR A 314 10.72 2.48 -0.88
N LEU A 315 9.62 3.23 -0.75
CA LEU A 315 9.56 4.64 -1.08
C LEU A 315 10.42 5.49 -0.13
N HIS A 316 10.46 5.16 1.17
CA HIS A 316 11.37 5.78 2.13
C HIS A 316 12.82 5.65 1.68
N ASN A 317 13.26 4.45 1.38
CA ASN A 317 14.61 4.18 0.88
C ASN A 317 14.93 4.94 -0.41
N LEU A 318 13.99 4.95 -1.37
CA LEU A 318 14.15 5.71 -2.61
C LEU A 318 14.24 7.22 -2.36
N CYS A 319 13.39 7.77 -1.51
CA CYS A 319 13.41 9.19 -1.17
C CYS A 319 14.71 9.60 -0.48
N ALA A 320 15.19 8.79 0.47
CA ALA A 320 16.45 9.02 1.16
C ALA A 320 17.63 9.03 0.17
N GLU A 321 17.67 8.06 -0.74
CA GLU A 321 18.69 7.98 -1.77
C GLU A 321 18.61 9.13 -2.77
N TRP A 322 17.41 9.45 -3.26
CA TRP A 322 17.23 10.54 -4.21
C TRP A 322 17.59 11.89 -3.59
N GLU A 323 17.25 12.13 -2.33
CA GLU A 323 17.69 13.34 -1.63
C GLU A 323 19.20 13.41 -1.56
N ALA A 324 19.86 12.34 -1.09
CA ALA A 324 21.33 12.28 -0.98
C ALA A 324 21.99 12.52 -2.34
N TYR A 325 21.44 11.92 -3.40
CA TYR A 325 21.96 12.08 -4.74
C TYR A 325 21.81 13.52 -5.26
N PHE A 326 20.62 14.11 -5.18
CA PHE A 326 20.40 15.48 -5.64
C PHE A 326 21.22 16.49 -4.84
N ARG A 327 21.35 16.31 -3.51
CA ARG A 327 22.23 17.17 -2.71
C ARG A 327 23.69 17.06 -3.13
N SER A 328 24.14 15.85 -3.45
CA SER A 328 25.49 15.64 -3.97
C SER A 328 25.70 16.33 -5.32
N GLU A 329 24.76 16.16 -6.26
CA GLU A 329 24.83 16.77 -7.59
C GLU A 329 24.76 18.30 -7.57
N PHE A 330 24.00 18.87 -6.63
CA PHE A 330 23.89 20.32 -6.52
C PHE A 330 24.98 20.97 -5.64
N GLY A 331 25.89 20.15 -5.04
CA GLY A 331 26.87 20.64 -4.09
C GLY A 331 26.26 21.09 -2.74
N LEU A 332 25.08 20.58 -2.40
CA LEU A 332 24.26 21.02 -1.24
C LEU A 332 24.21 20.01 -0.10
N LEU A 333 25.21 19.14 0.05
CA LEU A 333 25.24 18.10 1.09
C LEU A 333 25.18 18.66 2.52
N GLY A 334 25.67 19.87 2.75
CA GLY A 334 25.62 20.58 4.02
C GLY A 334 24.63 21.75 4.06
N ALA A 335 23.85 21.96 3.01
CA ALA A 335 22.91 23.06 2.91
C ALA A 335 21.61 22.80 3.68
N SER A 336 20.89 23.87 4.03
CA SER A 336 19.57 23.80 4.64
C SER A 336 18.53 23.15 3.71
N ASP A 337 17.47 22.63 4.31
CA ASP A 337 16.35 22.06 3.56
C ASP A 337 15.64 23.10 2.68
N ALA A 338 15.56 24.34 3.13
CA ALA A 338 14.97 25.43 2.37
C ALA A 338 15.74 25.72 1.08
N GLU A 339 17.06 25.75 1.16
CA GLU A 339 17.94 25.95 -0.01
C GLU A 339 17.87 24.76 -0.97
N PHE A 340 17.91 23.54 -0.43
CA PHE A 340 17.74 22.34 -1.20
C PHE A 340 16.39 22.31 -1.92
N LEU A 341 15.29 22.59 -1.22
CA LEU A 341 13.94 22.62 -1.80
C LEU A 341 13.83 23.66 -2.93
N ARG A 342 14.42 24.85 -2.75
CA ARG A 342 14.47 25.89 -3.79
C ARG A 342 15.16 25.35 -5.05
N ARG A 343 16.30 24.70 -4.89
CA ARG A 343 17.06 24.15 -6.01
C ARG A 343 16.33 22.97 -6.66
N LEU A 344 15.75 22.10 -5.85
CA LEU A 344 15.00 20.96 -6.33
C LEU A 344 13.80 21.38 -7.19
N LYS A 345 13.04 22.41 -6.79
CA LYS A 345 11.87 22.91 -7.53
C LYS A 345 12.21 23.36 -8.96
N VAL A 346 13.35 23.98 -9.16
CA VAL A 346 13.74 24.52 -10.47
C VAL A 346 14.56 23.55 -11.32
N SER A 347 15.05 22.45 -10.75
CA SER A 347 15.86 21.48 -11.49
C SER A 347 14.98 20.62 -12.41
N LYS A 348 15.46 20.39 -13.63
CA LYS A 348 14.81 19.47 -14.58
C LYS A 348 15.13 17.99 -14.32
N GLY A 349 16.05 17.70 -13.43
CA GLY A 349 16.55 16.38 -13.11
C GLY A 349 18.04 16.43 -12.76
N ALA A 350 18.62 15.29 -12.43
CA ALA A 350 20.05 15.14 -12.22
C ALA A 350 20.63 14.17 -13.26
N THR A 351 21.85 14.43 -13.70
CA THR A 351 22.56 13.57 -14.65
C THR A 351 22.90 12.24 -13.97
N THR A 352 22.60 11.12 -14.59
CA THR A 352 22.99 9.81 -14.06
C THR A 352 24.52 9.71 -13.98
N ARG A 353 25.02 9.31 -12.81
CA ARG A 353 26.47 9.13 -12.57
C ARG A 353 26.83 7.65 -12.61
N LYS A 354 27.96 7.31 -13.20
CA LYS A 354 28.46 5.93 -13.28
C LYS A 354 28.70 5.28 -11.91
N TRP A 355 28.96 6.08 -10.88
CA TRP A 355 29.18 5.60 -9.52
C TRP A 355 27.87 5.37 -8.73
N ARG A 356 26.75 5.87 -9.22
CA ARG A 356 25.47 5.78 -8.55
C ARG A 356 24.82 4.43 -8.82
N HIS A 357 24.92 3.52 -7.88
CA HIS A 357 24.20 2.26 -7.87
C HIS A 357 23.48 2.10 -6.54
N PHE A 358 22.19 1.91 -6.60
CA PHE A 358 21.34 1.72 -5.44
C PHE A 358 20.28 0.66 -5.73
N ALA A 359 20.02 -0.20 -4.75
CA ALA A 359 18.91 -1.14 -4.78
C ALA A 359 18.29 -1.24 -3.39
N CYS A 360 16.97 -1.35 -3.35
CA CYS A 360 16.21 -1.50 -2.11
C CYS A 360 15.02 -2.44 -2.27
N SER A 361 14.57 -2.98 -1.14
CA SER A 361 13.41 -3.87 -1.07
C SER A 361 12.79 -3.82 0.33
N GLY A 362 11.81 -2.96 0.53
CA GLY A 362 11.31 -2.70 1.87
C GLY A 362 12.34 -1.93 2.70
N ASP A 363 12.71 -2.47 3.85
CA ASP A 363 13.71 -1.95 4.79
C ASP A 363 15.17 -2.16 4.34
N ASP A 364 15.42 -3.21 3.58
CA ASP A 364 16.76 -3.53 3.07
C ASP A 364 17.20 -2.60 1.95
N HIS A 365 18.46 -2.16 2.02
CA HIS A 365 19.07 -1.46 0.89
C HIS A 365 20.58 -1.70 0.76
N ILE A 366 21.05 -1.58 -0.48
CA ILE A 366 22.46 -1.65 -0.85
C ILE A 366 22.79 -0.51 -1.79
N GLY A 367 23.93 0.14 -1.59
CA GLY A 367 24.37 1.26 -2.40
C GLY A 367 25.86 1.24 -2.69
N GLN A 368 26.23 1.86 -3.81
CA GLN A 368 27.63 2.18 -4.14
C GLN A 368 27.74 3.66 -4.50
N GLY A 369 28.80 4.28 -4.04
CA GLY A 369 29.08 5.68 -4.36
C GLY A 369 30.13 6.32 -3.46
N PRO A 370 30.34 7.63 -3.57
CA PRO A 370 31.23 8.37 -2.69
C PRO A 370 30.76 8.33 -1.23
N VAL A 371 31.69 8.33 -0.28
CA VAL A 371 31.38 8.22 1.15
C VAL A 371 30.39 9.28 1.67
N LYS A 372 30.50 10.51 1.18
CA LYS A 372 29.61 11.62 1.59
C LYS A 372 28.15 11.38 1.14
N TYR A 373 27.96 10.83 -0.07
CA TYR A 373 26.65 10.44 -0.59
C TYR A 373 26.06 9.28 0.24
N LEU A 374 26.84 8.23 0.49
CA LEU A 374 26.38 7.07 1.24
C LEU A 374 26.04 7.44 2.71
N ARG A 375 26.87 8.26 3.35
CA ARG A 375 26.56 8.78 4.70
C ARG A 375 25.28 9.60 4.70
N ARG A 376 25.00 10.38 3.66
CA ARG A 376 23.76 11.16 3.59
C ARG A 376 22.53 10.27 3.46
N ILE A 377 22.60 9.13 2.78
CA ILE A 377 21.52 8.14 2.75
C ILE A 377 21.19 7.70 4.18
N THR A 378 22.19 7.26 4.94
CA THR A 378 21.97 6.80 6.33
C THR A 378 21.53 7.89 7.30
N THR A 379 21.78 9.16 6.99
CA THR A 379 21.33 10.28 7.83
C THR A 379 19.89 10.69 7.51
N ASN A 380 19.38 10.36 6.31
CA ASN A 380 18.03 10.69 5.88
C ASN A 380 16.98 9.65 6.37
N HIS A 381 17.43 8.52 6.91
CA HIS A 381 16.61 7.53 7.59
C HIS A 381 16.46 7.84 9.06
#